data_2dbf52d4fdfad090581946f812610c35
#
_entry.id   2dbf52d4fdfad090581946f812610c35
#
_cell.length_a   1.000
_cell.length_b   1.000
_cell.length_c   1.000
_cell.angle_alpha   90.00
_cell.angle_beta   90.00
_cell.angle_gamma   90.00
#
_symmetry.space_group_name_H-M   'P 1'
#
loop_
_entity.id
_entity.type
_entity.pdbx_description
1 polymer ?
#
loop_
_entity_poly.entity_id
_entity_poly.type
_entity_poly.pdbx_seq_one_letter_code
_entity_poly.pdbx_strand_id
1 'polypeptide(L)'
;FIIVPTQPFGFNYLGGKLLAAICCSHLTKDTLDKKYGGPFCMFETTSLYGSTKSSSQYDGMKPFLRYKGNTVSDFAPLINDDNYHRLNDWFKERNGGPLIDPMASSRKLKSQTKMISIIKASLRDTPEYDKFVSACNSAKGLTEKKRQYMSDFGFDNVKEYINLETDTLNKKDNYDRYSFDGVVEWWKNKASKRHESLLADGRIRTELETWNCADDIDIIR
;
A
#
# COMPACT_ATOMS: atom_id res chain seq x y z
N PHE A 1 1.88 -3.09 -6.81
CA PHE A 1 0.49 -3.53 -7.06
C PHE A 1 -0.51 -2.60 -6.37
N ILE A 2 -1.64 -2.31 -7.03
CA ILE A 2 -2.79 -1.63 -6.45
C ILE A 2 -3.94 -2.65 -6.43
N ILE A 3 -4.49 -2.90 -5.24
CA ILE A 3 -5.54 -3.90 -5.04
C ILE A 3 -6.84 -3.17 -4.72
N VAL A 4 -7.79 -3.22 -5.65
CA VAL A 4 -9.10 -2.58 -5.52
C VAL A 4 -10.19 -3.60 -5.85
N PRO A 5 -10.59 -4.45 -4.90
CA PRO A 5 -11.66 -5.40 -5.14
C PRO A 5 -13.03 -4.70 -5.12
N THR A 6 -13.87 -5.07 -6.07
CA THR A 6 -15.26 -4.57 -6.14
C THR A 6 -16.09 -5.05 -4.96
N GLN A 7 -17.07 -4.24 -4.53
CA GLN A 7 -18.05 -4.64 -3.52
C GLN A 7 -19.22 -5.38 -4.19
N PRO A 8 -19.89 -6.31 -3.50
CA PRO A 8 -19.66 -6.77 -2.12
C PRO A 8 -18.51 -7.78 -1.96
N PHE A 9 -17.86 -8.21 -3.05
CA PHE A 9 -16.78 -9.21 -3.05
C PHE A 9 -15.62 -8.82 -2.14
N GLY A 10 -15.18 -7.56 -2.20
CA GLY A 10 -14.07 -7.06 -1.39
C GLY A 10 -14.31 -7.19 0.11
N PHE A 11 -15.49 -6.81 0.58
CA PHE A 11 -15.84 -6.81 2.00
C PHE A 11 -16.39 -8.17 2.47
N ASN A 12 -17.43 -8.68 1.83
CA ASN A 12 -18.14 -9.87 2.31
C ASN A 12 -17.32 -11.15 2.15
N TYR A 13 -16.58 -11.25 1.06
CA TYR A 13 -15.85 -12.47 0.66
C TYR A 13 -14.33 -12.34 0.75
N LEU A 14 -13.80 -11.33 1.46
CA LEU A 14 -12.38 -11.12 1.63
C LEU A 14 -11.60 -11.04 0.30
N GLY A 15 -12.23 -10.44 -0.74
CA GLY A 15 -11.63 -10.32 -2.06
C GLY A 15 -10.30 -9.57 -2.07
N GLY A 16 -10.13 -8.55 -1.23
CA GLY A 16 -8.85 -7.87 -1.03
C GLY A 16 -7.74 -8.79 -0.52
N LYS A 17 -8.08 -9.74 0.37
CA LYS A 17 -7.13 -10.75 0.85
C LYS A 17 -6.80 -11.78 -0.23
N LEU A 18 -7.77 -12.16 -1.07
CA LEU A 18 -7.53 -13.03 -2.21
C LEU A 18 -6.53 -12.40 -3.16
N LEU A 19 -6.79 -11.17 -3.61
CA LEU A 19 -5.90 -10.48 -4.54
C LEU A 19 -4.50 -10.26 -3.95
N ALA A 20 -4.39 -9.92 -2.67
CA ALA A 20 -3.10 -9.80 -1.99
C ALA A 20 -2.36 -11.15 -1.89
N ALA A 21 -3.07 -12.25 -1.66
CA ALA A 21 -2.47 -13.58 -1.63
C ALA A 21 -2.03 -14.05 -3.03
N ILE A 22 -2.80 -13.73 -4.07
CA ILE A 22 -2.39 -13.97 -5.48
C ILE A 22 -1.09 -13.23 -5.80
N CYS A 23 -0.92 -11.98 -5.32
CA CYS A 23 0.35 -11.25 -5.47
C CYS A 23 1.53 -11.97 -4.81
N CYS A 24 1.28 -12.80 -3.80
CA CYS A 24 2.30 -13.62 -3.11
C CYS A 24 2.40 -15.05 -3.67
N SER A 25 1.71 -15.39 -4.75
CA SER A 25 1.70 -16.74 -5.34
C SER A 25 2.83 -16.95 -6.34
N HIS A 26 3.13 -18.23 -6.59
CA HIS A 26 4.07 -18.63 -7.63
C HIS A 26 3.62 -18.15 -9.01
N LEU A 27 2.30 -18.11 -9.28
CA LEU A 27 1.77 -17.56 -10.53
C LEU A 27 2.28 -16.12 -10.78
N THR A 28 2.20 -15.26 -9.78
CA THR A 28 2.69 -13.88 -9.90
C THR A 28 4.20 -13.84 -10.02
N LYS A 29 4.92 -14.61 -9.17
CA LYS A 29 6.38 -14.71 -9.22
C LYS A 29 6.86 -15.15 -10.61
N ASP A 30 6.34 -16.25 -11.14
CA ASP A 30 6.78 -16.82 -12.42
C ASP A 30 6.44 -15.89 -13.60
N THR A 31 5.31 -15.17 -13.50
CA THR A 31 4.95 -14.14 -14.48
C THR A 31 5.96 -12.99 -14.48
N LEU A 32 6.40 -12.56 -13.30
CA LEU A 32 7.41 -11.51 -13.16
C LEU A 32 8.78 -12.00 -13.61
N ASP A 33 9.18 -13.21 -13.24
CA ASP A 33 10.44 -13.83 -13.68
C ASP A 33 10.52 -13.89 -15.20
N LYS A 34 9.45 -14.36 -15.82
CA LYS A 34 9.36 -14.43 -17.30
C LYS A 34 9.43 -13.05 -17.96
N LYS A 35 8.78 -12.06 -17.34
CA LYS A 35 8.70 -10.70 -17.91
C LYS A 35 10.00 -9.91 -17.77
N TYR A 36 10.72 -10.08 -16.65
CA TYR A 36 11.86 -9.24 -16.30
C TYR A 36 13.21 -9.97 -16.30
N GLY A 37 13.21 -11.28 -16.52
CA GLY A 37 14.44 -12.06 -16.73
C GLY A 37 15.24 -12.35 -15.45
N GLY A 38 14.60 -12.44 -14.30
CA GLY A 38 15.31 -12.74 -13.06
C GLY A 38 14.43 -13.45 -12.05
N PRO A 39 14.98 -14.20 -11.08
CA PRO A 39 14.19 -14.81 -10.03
C PRO A 39 13.76 -13.75 -9.00
N PHE A 40 12.47 -13.47 -8.95
CA PHE A 40 11.87 -12.70 -7.86
C PHE A 40 11.76 -13.61 -6.63
N CYS A 41 12.36 -13.23 -5.52
CA CYS A 41 12.37 -14.01 -4.29
C CYS A 41 11.53 -13.44 -3.16
N MET A 42 11.08 -12.18 -3.29
CA MET A 42 10.39 -11.47 -2.23
C MET A 42 9.33 -10.52 -2.80
N PHE A 43 8.23 -10.37 -2.06
CA PHE A 43 7.22 -9.34 -2.27
C PHE A 43 7.02 -8.56 -0.98
N GLU A 44 7.08 -7.24 -1.07
CA GLU A 44 6.83 -6.35 0.04
C GLU A 44 5.64 -5.42 -0.22
N THR A 45 4.93 -5.11 0.83
CA THR A 45 3.86 -4.10 0.82
C THR A 45 3.78 -3.39 2.16
N THR A 46 3.19 -2.21 2.16
CA THR A 46 2.95 -1.43 3.38
C THR A 46 1.46 -1.16 3.58
N SER A 47 1.05 -1.02 4.83
CA SER A 47 -0.31 -0.61 5.20
C SER A 47 -0.27 0.60 6.11
N LEU A 48 -1.11 1.59 5.82
CA LEU A 48 -1.36 2.74 6.70
C LEU A 48 -2.18 2.35 7.94
N TYR A 49 -2.95 1.26 7.84
CA TYR A 49 -3.80 0.78 8.92
C TYR A 49 -3.03 -0.14 9.86
N GLY A 50 -3.42 -0.14 11.13
CA GLY A 50 -2.88 -1.03 12.14
C GLY A 50 -1.68 -0.47 12.93
N SER A 51 -1.21 0.74 12.63
CA SER A 51 -0.24 1.45 13.48
C SER A 51 -0.93 2.45 14.43
N THR A 52 -1.89 3.22 13.92
CA THR A 52 -2.63 4.24 14.65
C THR A 52 -4.15 4.12 14.51
N LYS A 53 -4.61 3.37 13.52
CA LYS A 53 -6.03 3.10 13.22
C LYS A 53 -6.30 1.61 13.29
N SER A 54 -7.50 1.19 13.00
CA SER A 54 -7.95 -0.22 12.99
C SER A 54 -6.90 -1.21 12.45
N SER A 55 -7.15 -2.50 12.61
CA SER A 55 -6.26 -3.57 12.11
C SER A 55 -5.98 -3.44 10.61
N SER A 56 -4.77 -3.84 10.20
CA SER A 56 -4.40 -3.85 8.78
C SER A 56 -5.18 -4.91 8.01
N GLN A 57 -5.52 -4.60 6.77
CA GLN A 57 -6.12 -5.56 5.84
C GLN A 57 -5.25 -6.81 5.61
N TYR A 58 -3.94 -6.71 5.84
CA TYR A 58 -2.99 -7.81 5.69
C TYR A 58 -2.80 -8.65 6.95
N ASP A 59 -3.43 -8.28 8.07
CA ASP A 59 -3.42 -9.09 9.27
C ASP A 59 -4.18 -10.42 9.02
N GLY A 60 -3.62 -11.50 9.56
CA GLY A 60 -4.17 -12.85 9.39
C GLY A 60 -3.93 -13.47 8.01
N MET A 61 -2.97 -12.95 7.20
CA MET A 61 -2.62 -13.49 5.89
C MET A 61 -1.44 -14.49 5.92
N LYS A 62 -1.02 -14.97 7.09
CA LYS A 62 -0.01 -16.04 7.15
C LYS A 62 -0.50 -17.30 6.42
N PRO A 63 0.37 -17.99 5.70
CA PRO A 63 1.82 -17.77 5.58
C PRO A 63 2.24 -16.73 4.53
N PHE A 64 1.33 -16.25 3.67
CA PHE A 64 1.62 -15.44 2.48
C PHE A 64 2.23 -14.08 2.81
N LEU A 65 1.63 -13.33 3.74
CA LEU A 65 2.16 -12.06 4.22
C LEU A 65 2.41 -12.10 5.72
N ARG A 66 3.60 -11.68 6.10
CA ARG A 66 4.05 -11.61 7.50
C ARG A 66 4.44 -10.19 7.85
N TYR A 67 3.97 -9.73 9.01
CA TYR A 67 4.37 -8.44 9.56
C TYR A 67 5.88 -8.44 9.89
N LYS A 68 6.58 -7.40 9.44
CA LYS A 68 8.04 -7.24 9.60
C LYS A 68 8.44 -6.03 10.45
N GLY A 69 7.49 -5.29 10.94
CA GLY A 69 7.76 -4.05 11.69
C GLY A 69 7.11 -2.85 11.01
N ASN A 70 7.46 -1.68 11.50
CA ASN A 70 7.02 -0.43 10.93
C ASN A 70 8.12 0.16 10.04
N THR A 71 7.71 0.92 9.02
CA THR A 71 8.67 1.65 8.19
C THR A 71 9.42 2.68 9.03
N VAL A 72 10.70 2.85 8.74
CA VAL A 72 11.57 3.86 9.36
C VAL A 72 11.66 5.13 8.53
N SER A 73 11.07 5.13 7.31
CA SER A 73 11.17 6.28 6.40
C SER A 73 10.34 7.45 6.93
N ASP A 74 10.97 8.59 7.06
CA ASP A 74 10.31 9.88 7.26
C ASP A 74 9.61 10.27 5.96
N PHE A 75 8.28 10.36 6.01
CA PHE A 75 7.53 10.98 4.91
C PHE A 75 7.67 12.50 5.00
N ALA A 76 7.75 13.15 3.86
CA ALA A 76 7.70 14.61 3.82
C ALA A 76 6.37 15.09 4.44
N PRO A 77 6.38 16.17 5.25
CA PRO A 77 5.16 16.73 5.81
C PRO A 77 4.20 17.07 4.67
N LEU A 78 2.92 16.70 4.85
CA LEU A 78 1.88 17.01 3.90
C LEU A 78 1.33 18.41 4.17
N ILE A 79 1.20 19.20 3.12
CA ILE A 79 0.48 20.47 3.15
C ILE A 79 -1.00 20.11 3.07
N ASN A 80 -1.87 20.72 3.90
CA ASN A 80 -3.31 20.49 3.83
C ASN A 80 -3.86 20.92 2.46
N ASP A 81 -5.02 20.41 2.08
CA ASP A 81 -5.52 20.55 0.72
C ASP A 81 -5.75 22.01 0.32
N ASP A 82 -6.31 22.83 1.19
CA ASP A 82 -6.57 24.25 0.91
C ASP A 82 -5.27 25.01 0.64
N ASN A 83 -4.28 24.84 1.50
CA ASN A 83 -2.98 25.47 1.33
C ASN A 83 -2.21 24.89 0.14
N TYR A 84 -2.38 23.59 -0.14
CA TYR A 84 -1.78 22.97 -1.32
C TYR A 84 -2.29 23.61 -2.62
N HIS A 85 -3.61 23.77 -2.77
CA HIS A 85 -4.19 24.38 -3.96
C HIS A 85 -3.72 25.82 -4.13
N ARG A 86 -3.77 26.64 -3.08
CA ARG A 86 -3.28 28.03 -3.10
C ARG A 86 -1.80 28.13 -3.49
N LEU A 87 -0.95 27.30 -2.89
CA LEU A 87 0.48 27.28 -3.22
C LEU A 87 0.74 26.75 -4.63
N ASN A 88 0.01 25.73 -5.05
CA ASN A 88 0.16 25.15 -6.39
C ASN A 88 -0.16 26.18 -7.48
N ASP A 89 -1.24 26.94 -7.30
CA ASP A 89 -1.63 27.98 -8.25
C ASP A 89 -0.61 29.12 -8.25
N TRP A 90 -0.18 29.56 -7.08
CA TRP A 90 0.86 30.59 -6.96
C TRP A 90 2.19 30.18 -7.61
N PHE A 91 2.65 28.94 -7.38
CA PHE A 91 3.87 28.43 -8.01
C PHE A 91 3.71 28.26 -9.51
N LYS A 92 2.56 27.81 -9.98
CA LYS A 92 2.26 27.65 -11.40
C LYS A 92 2.32 28.97 -12.14
N GLU A 93 1.74 30.00 -11.57
CA GLU A 93 1.75 31.36 -12.13
C GLU A 93 3.18 31.88 -12.22
N ARG A 94 3.93 31.84 -11.13
CA ARG A 94 5.30 32.36 -11.09
C ARG A 94 6.30 31.59 -11.92
N ASN A 95 6.07 30.30 -12.11
CA ASN A 95 6.98 29.39 -12.81
C ASN A 95 6.65 29.26 -14.31
N GLY A 96 5.54 29.86 -14.74
CA GLY A 96 5.04 29.69 -16.11
C GLY A 96 4.53 28.27 -16.41
N GLY A 97 4.28 27.48 -15.37
CA GLY A 97 3.83 26.07 -15.51
C GLY A 97 3.92 25.28 -14.20
N PRO A 98 3.49 24.02 -14.21
CA PRO A 98 3.49 23.19 -13.01
C PRO A 98 4.92 22.86 -12.55
N LEU A 99 5.15 22.79 -11.22
CA LEU A 99 6.45 22.43 -10.62
C LEU A 99 6.92 21.02 -10.97
N ILE A 100 5.99 20.13 -11.28
CA ILE A 100 6.22 18.71 -11.56
C ILE A 100 5.50 18.36 -12.85
N ASP A 101 6.13 17.54 -13.67
CA ASP A 101 5.56 17.02 -14.92
C ASP A 101 4.13 16.48 -14.66
N PRO A 102 3.13 16.93 -15.43
CA PRO A 102 1.74 16.46 -15.31
C PRO A 102 1.59 14.93 -15.42
N MET A 103 2.50 14.26 -16.13
CA MET A 103 2.51 12.81 -16.31
C MET A 103 3.26 12.04 -15.22
N ALA A 104 3.91 12.74 -14.29
CA ALA A 104 4.67 12.09 -13.23
C ALA A 104 3.77 11.32 -12.25
N SER A 105 4.19 10.11 -11.88
CA SER A 105 3.56 9.33 -10.80
C SER A 105 3.65 10.09 -9.47
N SER A 106 2.64 9.93 -8.59
CA SER A 106 2.59 10.58 -7.27
C SER A 106 2.79 12.10 -7.33
N ARG A 107 2.24 12.74 -8.36
CA ARG A 107 2.42 14.16 -8.68
C ARG A 107 2.19 15.09 -7.49
N LYS A 108 1.08 14.89 -6.75
CA LYS A 108 0.75 15.74 -5.58
C LYS A 108 1.85 15.68 -4.51
N LEU A 109 2.33 14.47 -4.18
CA LEU A 109 3.40 14.30 -3.18
C LEU A 109 4.72 14.94 -3.63
N LYS A 110 5.12 14.71 -4.88
CA LYS A 110 6.33 15.32 -5.46
C LYS A 110 6.24 16.83 -5.49
N SER A 111 5.07 17.39 -5.87
CA SER A 111 4.82 18.82 -5.88
C SER A 111 4.93 19.43 -4.48
N GLN A 112 4.31 18.82 -3.47
CA GLN A 112 4.41 19.27 -2.08
C GLN A 112 5.85 19.24 -1.56
N THR A 113 6.58 18.17 -1.82
CA THR A 113 8.00 18.05 -1.41
C THR A 113 8.83 19.17 -2.04
N LYS A 114 8.61 19.46 -3.33
CA LYS A 114 9.32 20.53 -4.03
C LYS A 114 8.95 21.91 -3.51
N MET A 115 7.67 22.17 -3.24
CA MET A 115 7.19 23.42 -2.63
C MET A 115 7.86 23.67 -1.28
N ILE A 116 7.86 22.67 -0.38
CA ILE A 116 8.51 22.76 0.93
C ILE A 116 10.01 23.04 0.79
N SER A 117 10.68 22.38 -0.14
CA SER A 117 12.10 22.60 -0.41
C SER A 117 12.40 24.03 -0.88
N ILE A 118 11.57 24.57 -1.80
CA ILE A 118 11.73 25.95 -2.30
C ILE A 118 11.46 26.95 -1.18
N ILE A 119 10.37 26.78 -0.42
CA ILE A 119 10.03 27.67 0.71
C ILE A 119 11.17 27.67 1.73
N LYS A 120 11.67 26.47 2.10
CA LYS A 120 12.80 26.36 3.02
C LYS A 120 14.05 27.08 2.53
N ALA A 121 14.36 26.96 1.24
CA ALA A 121 15.50 27.66 0.64
C ALA A 121 15.29 29.18 0.62
N SER A 122 14.09 29.66 0.32
CA SER A 122 13.75 31.08 0.28
C SER A 122 13.76 31.74 1.65
N LEU A 123 13.47 30.99 2.70
CA LEU A 123 13.50 31.50 4.09
C LEU A 123 14.88 31.47 4.74
N ARG A 124 15.89 30.90 4.07
CA ARG A 124 17.27 30.86 4.61
C ARG A 124 17.71 32.31 4.91
N ASP A 125 18.32 32.49 6.05
CA ASP A 125 18.81 33.78 6.54
C ASP A 125 17.69 34.78 6.94
N THR A 126 16.45 34.31 7.10
CA THR A 126 15.33 35.07 7.64
C THR A 126 14.95 34.60 9.06
N PRO A 127 14.33 35.47 9.88
CA PRO A 127 13.85 35.09 11.23
C PRO A 127 12.80 33.95 11.22
N GLU A 128 12.14 33.75 10.10
CA GLU A 128 11.10 32.73 9.92
C GLU A 128 11.66 31.32 9.64
N TYR A 129 12.93 31.22 9.28
CA TYR A 129 13.55 29.95 8.89
C TYR A 129 13.44 28.87 9.98
N ASP A 130 13.87 29.19 11.20
CA ASP A 130 13.88 28.24 12.32
C ASP A 130 12.46 27.82 12.69
N LYS A 131 11.51 28.77 12.66
CA LYS A 131 10.09 28.48 12.91
C LYS A 131 9.52 27.54 11.85
N PHE A 132 9.83 27.76 10.57
CA PHE A 132 9.39 26.91 9.48
C PHE A 132 10.01 25.50 9.57
N VAL A 133 11.32 25.41 9.84
CA VAL A 133 12.02 24.12 10.00
C VAL A 133 11.46 23.35 11.19
N SER A 134 11.21 24.02 12.31
CA SER A 134 10.60 23.42 13.50
C SER A 134 9.21 22.88 13.20
N ALA A 135 8.38 23.64 12.50
CA ALA A 135 7.04 23.19 12.08
C ALA A 135 7.12 21.97 11.15
N CYS A 136 8.05 21.96 10.20
CA CYS A 136 8.28 20.80 9.32
C CYS A 136 8.72 19.57 10.10
N ASN A 137 9.60 19.72 11.09
CA ASN A 137 10.07 18.60 11.90
C ASN A 137 8.97 18.07 12.83
N SER A 138 8.15 18.95 13.41
CA SER A 138 6.97 18.56 14.19
C SER A 138 5.96 17.80 13.34
N ALA A 139 5.70 18.27 12.12
CA ALA A 139 4.81 17.58 11.18
C ALA A 139 5.36 16.20 10.76
N LYS A 140 6.69 16.03 10.64
CA LYS A 140 7.29 14.70 10.40
C LYS A 140 7.03 13.72 11.55
N GLY A 141 7.08 14.18 12.78
CA GLY A 141 6.77 13.38 13.97
C GLY A 141 5.31 12.89 14.01
N LEU A 142 4.41 13.61 13.34
CA LEU A 142 3.00 13.24 13.19
C LEU A 142 2.75 12.29 12.03
N THR A 143 3.76 12.02 11.19
CA THR A 143 3.61 11.14 10.03
C THR A 143 3.44 9.70 10.49
N GLU A 144 2.31 9.09 10.12
CA GLU A 144 1.98 7.73 10.52
C GLU A 144 3.00 6.73 9.97
N LYS A 145 3.67 6.00 10.86
CA LYS A 145 4.50 4.86 10.47
C LYS A 145 3.61 3.82 9.81
N LYS A 146 4.02 3.32 8.64
CA LYS A 146 3.31 2.25 7.96
C LYS A 146 3.76 0.90 8.49
N ARG A 147 2.84 -0.03 8.64
CA ARG A 147 3.18 -1.42 8.88
C ARG A 147 3.72 -2.05 7.61
N GLN A 148 4.85 -2.72 7.70
CA GLN A 148 5.51 -3.41 6.60
C GLN A 148 5.19 -4.90 6.65
N TYR A 149 4.85 -5.46 5.51
CA TYR A 149 4.56 -6.88 5.33
C TYR A 149 5.41 -7.44 4.20
N MET A 150 5.83 -8.68 4.36
CA MET A 150 6.68 -9.38 3.39
C MET A 150 6.15 -10.78 3.11
N SER A 151 6.26 -11.19 1.86
CA SER A 151 6.16 -12.57 1.39
C SER A 151 7.51 -13.02 0.85
N ASP A 152 7.90 -14.23 1.18
CA ASP A 152 9.10 -14.89 0.69
C ASP A 152 8.81 -15.92 -0.42
N PHE A 153 7.59 -15.93 -0.97
CA PHE A 153 7.13 -16.90 -1.97
C PHE A 153 7.32 -18.37 -1.59
N GLY A 154 7.55 -18.66 -0.29
CA GLY A 154 7.82 -20.02 0.20
C GLY A 154 9.30 -20.41 0.19
N PHE A 155 10.21 -19.46 0.02
CA PHE A 155 11.65 -19.71 0.17
C PHE A 155 12.13 -19.38 1.60
N ASP A 156 13.14 -20.09 2.09
CA ASP A 156 13.67 -19.91 3.45
C ASP A 156 14.91 -19.01 3.51
N ASN A 157 15.76 -19.05 2.47
CA ASN A 157 17.04 -18.35 2.39
C ASN A 157 17.00 -17.06 1.56
N VAL A 158 15.88 -16.35 1.57
CA VAL A 158 15.70 -15.11 0.78
C VAL A 158 16.72 -14.03 1.17
N LYS A 159 17.09 -13.94 2.45
CA LYS A 159 18.05 -12.95 2.93
C LYS A 159 19.44 -13.22 2.38
N GLU A 160 19.90 -14.45 2.47
CA GLU A 160 21.18 -14.92 1.97
C GLU A 160 21.27 -14.72 0.45
N TYR A 161 20.16 -14.99 -0.25
CA TYR A 161 20.08 -14.81 -1.69
C TYR A 161 20.21 -13.32 -2.08
N ILE A 162 19.49 -12.42 -1.39
CA ILE A 162 19.57 -10.97 -1.65
C ILE A 162 20.94 -10.40 -1.32
N ASN A 163 21.59 -10.93 -0.28
CA ASN A 163 22.95 -10.53 0.11
C ASN A 163 24.04 -11.10 -0.80
N LEU A 164 23.68 -11.90 -1.82
CA LEU A 164 24.63 -12.60 -2.71
C LEU A 164 25.54 -13.62 -1.99
N GLU A 165 25.07 -14.16 -0.87
CA GLU A 165 25.74 -15.22 -0.12
C GLU A 165 25.48 -16.60 -0.75
N THR A 166 24.43 -16.71 -1.56
CA THR A 166 24.06 -17.88 -2.36
C THR A 166 23.40 -17.45 -3.67
N ASP A 167 23.52 -18.28 -4.69
CA ASP A 167 22.87 -18.11 -6.01
C ASP A 167 21.60 -18.95 -6.18
N THR A 168 21.24 -19.73 -5.17
CA THR A 168 20.10 -20.65 -5.20
C THR A 168 19.09 -20.32 -4.12
N LEU A 169 17.80 -20.52 -4.43
CA LEU A 169 16.68 -20.36 -3.51
C LEU A 169 16.21 -21.73 -3.01
N ASN A 170 16.15 -21.90 -1.71
CA ASN A 170 15.71 -23.13 -1.05
C ASN A 170 14.22 -23.08 -0.75
N LYS A 171 13.49 -24.13 -1.12
CA LYS A 171 12.07 -24.25 -0.85
C LYS A 171 11.83 -24.65 0.60
N LYS A 172 10.85 -23.99 1.24
CA LYS A 172 10.31 -24.42 2.54
C LYS A 172 9.42 -25.66 2.40
N ASP A 173 9.18 -26.36 3.50
CA ASP A 173 8.23 -27.48 3.55
C ASP A 173 6.83 -27.11 3.09
N ASN A 174 6.43 -25.85 3.26
CA ASN A 174 5.13 -25.35 2.87
C ASN A 174 5.13 -24.59 1.54
N TYR A 175 6.14 -24.81 0.70
CA TYR A 175 6.29 -24.13 -0.60
C TYR A 175 5.03 -24.24 -1.47
N ASP A 176 4.43 -25.42 -1.56
CA ASP A 176 3.27 -25.69 -2.41
C ASP A 176 2.03 -24.88 -2.03
N ARG A 177 1.95 -24.37 -0.80
CA ARG A 177 0.88 -23.47 -0.38
C ARG A 177 0.86 -22.15 -1.16
N TYR A 178 1.99 -21.76 -1.72
CA TYR A 178 2.11 -20.55 -2.54
C TYR A 178 1.76 -20.78 -4.01
N SER A 179 1.40 -22.02 -4.40
CA SER A 179 0.78 -22.27 -5.70
C SER A 179 -0.54 -21.50 -5.82
N PHE A 180 -1.00 -21.28 -7.05
CA PHE A 180 -2.31 -20.64 -7.27
C PHE A 180 -3.43 -21.41 -6.58
N ASP A 181 -3.45 -22.73 -6.73
CA ASP A 181 -4.46 -23.59 -6.10
C ASP A 181 -4.37 -23.56 -4.56
N GLY A 182 -3.17 -23.56 -4.01
CA GLY A 182 -2.95 -23.42 -2.57
C GLY A 182 -3.47 -22.10 -2.01
N VAL A 183 -3.30 -21.00 -2.76
CA VAL A 183 -3.86 -19.68 -2.42
C VAL A 183 -5.39 -19.71 -2.47
N VAL A 184 -5.96 -20.29 -3.52
CA VAL A 184 -7.43 -20.38 -3.70
C VAL A 184 -8.05 -21.22 -2.59
N GLU A 185 -7.47 -22.35 -2.25
CA GLU A 185 -7.94 -23.22 -1.17
C GLU A 185 -7.92 -22.51 0.19
N TRP A 186 -6.80 -21.85 0.51
CA TRP A 186 -6.68 -21.04 1.72
C TRP A 186 -7.76 -19.95 1.78
N TRP A 187 -7.98 -19.25 0.66
CA TRP A 187 -8.99 -18.19 0.61
C TRP A 187 -10.40 -18.74 0.76
N LYS A 188 -10.76 -19.81 0.05
CA LYS A 188 -12.09 -20.44 0.16
C LYS A 188 -12.44 -20.76 1.61
N ASN A 189 -11.50 -21.36 2.35
CA ASN A 189 -11.69 -21.69 3.77
C ASN A 189 -11.94 -20.45 4.64
N LYS A 190 -11.27 -19.32 4.35
CA LYS A 190 -11.47 -18.07 5.09
C LYS A 190 -12.75 -17.36 4.68
N ALA A 191 -13.05 -17.32 3.39
CA ALA A 191 -14.21 -16.65 2.84
C ALA A 191 -15.51 -17.34 3.29
N SER A 192 -15.56 -18.67 3.32
CA SER A 192 -16.71 -19.43 3.84
C SER A 192 -17.01 -19.08 5.30
N LYS A 193 -16.00 -19.14 6.17
CA LYS A 193 -16.16 -18.76 7.58
C LYS A 193 -16.60 -17.29 7.76
N ARG A 194 -16.07 -16.40 6.92
CA ARG A 194 -16.48 -15.00 6.93
C ARG A 194 -17.93 -14.84 6.49
N HIS A 195 -18.33 -15.54 5.43
CA HIS A 195 -19.72 -15.54 4.94
C HIS A 195 -20.69 -16.03 5.99
N GLU A 196 -20.42 -17.20 6.60
CA GLU A 196 -21.23 -17.75 7.69
C GLU A 196 -21.40 -16.76 8.85
N SER A 197 -20.30 -16.12 9.28
CA SER A 197 -20.36 -15.12 10.34
C SER A 197 -21.19 -13.89 9.96
N LEU A 198 -21.06 -13.40 8.73
CA LEU A 198 -21.83 -12.24 8.25
C LEU A 198 -23.31 -12.57 8.09
N LEU A 199 -23.62 -13.80 7.68
CA LEU A 199 -24.99 -14.28 7.56
C LEU A 199 -25.65 -14.37 8.94
N ALA A 200 -24.96 -14.96 9.91
CA ALA A 200 -25.42 -15.06 11.29
C ALA A 200 -25.65 -13.68 11.94
N ASP A 201 -24.81 -12.70 11.61
CA ASP A 201 -24.92 -11.32 12.10
C ASP A 201 -25.96 -10.48 11.32
N GLY A 202 -26.60 -11.01 10.29
CA GLY A 202 -27.54 -10.27 9.42
C GLY A 202 -26.89 -9.13 8.63
N ARG A 203 -25.60 -9.20 8.37
CA ARG A 203 -24.81 -8.15 7.69
C ARG A 203 -24.60 -8.40 6.19
N ILE A 204 -25.06 -9.51 5.66
CA ILE A 204 -24.99 -9.78 4.22
C ILE A 204 -26.17 -9.12 3.54
N ARG A 205 -25.88 -8.33 2.52
CA ARG A 205 -26.91 -7.85 1.60
C ARG A 205 -27.34 -9.00 0.70
N THR A 206 -28.63 -9.28 0.68
CA THR A 206 -29.24 -10.33 -0.16
C THR A 206 -29.55 -9.85 -1.56
N GLU A 207 -29.59 -8.52 -1.76
CA GLU A 207 -29.87 -7.89 -3.04
C GLU A 207 -28.63 -7.16 -3.55
N LEU A 208 -28.30 -7.36 -4.81
CA LEU A 208 -27.30 -6.57 -5.51
C LEU A 208 -27.94 -5.25 -5.89
N GLU A 209 -27.40 -4.15 -5.40
CA GLU A 209 -27.78 -2.83 -5.89
C GLU A 209 -27.34 -2.71 -7.36
N THR A 210 -28.29 -2.43 -8.23
CA THR A 210 -27.99 -2.03 -9.60
C THR A 210 -27.49 -0.57 -9.55
N TRP A 211 -26.19 -0.40 -9.72
CA TRP A 211 -25.61 0.92 -9.86
C TRP A 211 -25.84 1.46 -11.27
N ASN A 212 -26.28 2.70 -11.35
CA ASN A 212 -26.45 3.46 -12.57
C ASN A 212 -25.47 4.64 -12.52
N CYS A 213 -24.88 5.05 -13.62
CA CYS A 213 -23.93 6.17 -13.68
C CYS A 213 -24.52 7.54 -13.24
N ALA A 214 -25.84 7.62 -13.10
CA ALA A 214 -26.55 8.79 -12.59
C ALA A 214 -26.78 8.72 -11.06
N ASP A 215 -26.48 7.60 -10.41
CA ASP A 215 -26.65 7.43 -8.99
C ASP A 215 -25.43 7.95 -8.23
N ASP A 216 -25.66 8.55 -7.07
CA ASP A 216 -24.57 8.89 -6.15
C ASP A 216 -23.93 7.60 -5.61
N ILE A 217 -22.61 7.63 -5.47
CA ILE A 217 -21.87 6.48 -4.93
C ILE A 217 -21.99 6.49 -3.41
N ASP A 218 -22.85 5.64 -2.87
CA ASP A 218 -22.90 5.33 -1.46
C ASP A 218 -21.72 4.42 -1.10
N ILE A 219 -20.73 4.98 -0.41
CA ILE A 219 -19.64 4.18 0.15
C ILE A 219 -20.12 3.49 1.41
N ILE A 220 -20.56 2.26 1.26
CA ILE A 220 -20.95 1.40 2.38
C ILE A 220 -19.68 0.81 2.99
N ARG A 221 -19.39 1.25 4.19
CA ARG A 221 -18.29 0.73 5.00
C ARG A 221 -18.75 -0.29 6.00
#